data_c419dc694baa3d935fbffeead35f45a9
#
_entry.id   c419dc694baa3d935fbffeead35f45a9
#
_cell.length_a   1.000
_cell.length_b   1.000
_cell.length_c   1.000
_cell.angle_alpha   90.00
_cell.angle_beta   90.00
_cell.angle_gamma   90.00
#
_symmetry.space_group_name_H-M   'P 1'
#
loop_
_entity.id
_entity.type
_entity.pdbx_description
1 polymer ?
#
loop_
_entity_poly.entity_id
_entity_poly.type
_entity_poly.pdbx_seq_one_letter_code
_entity_poly.pdbx_strand_id
1 'polypeptide(L)'
;NSKKLRDKLLMIRNHGMVKGYDSRVLGLNLRLPEINAAIAKIQIKKLPKFLKTREKNAKLLTELLSKSNLTLPIQRKHEKVNWYLYTVTSPKRNTLLKKLNEKGIGAASYYPIPVHKTLFYKSKTKLPITEWAASKVLSLPIHPKVTTKNIKFISKSIFEIL
;
A
#
# COMPACT_ATOMS: atom_id res chain seq x y z
N ASN A 1 13.18 -21.69 -0.34
CA ASN A 1 12.35 -22.88 -0.04
C ASN A 1 13.07 -23.79 0.95
N SER A 2 12.69 -23.73 2.24
CA SER A 2 13.25 -24.57 3.30
C SER A 2 12.15 -25.40 3.96
N LYS A 3 12.25 -26.73 3.84
CA LYS A 3 11.34 -27.68 4.52
C LYS A 3 11.41 -27.52 6.04
N LYS A 4 12.63 -27.39 6.60
CA LYS A 4 12.85 -27.16 8.04
C LYS A 4 12.11 -25.92 8.56
N LEU A 5 12.20 -24.81 7.81
CA LEU A 5 11.51 -23.56 8.17
C LEU A 5 9.98 -23.72 8.07
N ARG A 6 9.47 -24.36 7.02
CA ARG A 6 8.04 -24.68 6.87
C ARG A 6 7.52 -25.44 8.06
N ASP A 7 8.21 -26.52 8.44
CA ASP A 7 7.76 -27.41 9.53
C ASP A 7 7.78 -26.68 10.87
N LYS A 8 8.79 -25.83 11.13
CA LYS A 8 8.83 -24.94 12.30
C LYS A 8 7.66 -23.95 12.33
N LEU A 9 7.33 -23.32 11.21
CA LEU A 9 6.22 -22.37 11.10
C LEU A 9 4.86 -23.06 11.31
N LEU A 10 4.68 -24.30 10.83
CA LEU A 10 3.48 -25.09 11.07
C LEU A 10 3.28 -25.40 12.56
N MET A 11 4.37 -25.72 13.28
CA MET A 11 4.32 -25.89 14.74
C MET A 11 3.95 -24.58 15.45
N ILE A 12 4.67 -23.49 15.16
CA ILE A 12 4.44 -22.18 15.80
C ILE A 12 2.99 -21.73 15.58
N ARG A 13 2.44 -21.90 14.38
CA ARG A 13 1.06 -21.56 14.05
C ARG A 13 0.04 -22.31 14.86
N ASN A 14 0.37 -23.50 15.35
CA ASN A 14 -0.53 -24.41 16.06
C ASN A 14 -0.01 -24.71 17.48
N HIS A 15 0.09 -23.70 18.33
CA HIS A 15 0.49 -23.81 19.75
C HIS A 15 1.87 -24.47 19.99
N GLY A 16 2.73 -24.52 19.01
CA GLY A 16 4.02 -25.23 19.09
C GLY A 16 3.92 -26.76 18.99
N MET A 17 2.74 -27.29 18.67
CA MET A 17 2.45 -28.73 18.66
C MET A 17 2.86 -29.39 17.34
N VAL A 18 3.33 -30.64 17.43
CA VAL A 18 3.60 -31.53 16.30
C VAL A 18 2.47 -32.56 16.14
N LYS A 19 2.13 -33.25 17.21
CA LYS A 19 1.07 -34.28 17.25
C LYS A 19 0.39 -34.24 18.60
N GLY A 20 -0.95 -34.32 18.63
CA GLY A 20 -1.73 -34.23 19.86
C GLY A 20 -1.54 -32.86 20.56
N TYR A 21 -1.36 -32.92 21.89
CA TYR A 21 -1.18 -31.71 22.73
C TYR A 21 0.25 -31.52 23.22
N ASP A 22 1.25 -32.14 22.53
CA ASP A 22 2.66 -32.04 22.89
C ASP A 22 3.27 -30.79 22.22
N SER A 23 3.43 -29.68 22.98
CA SER A 23 4.06 -28.43 22.54
C SER A 23 5.57 -28.51 22.68
N ARG A 24 6.30 -28.49 21.57
CA ARG A 24 7.77 -28.60 21.51
C ARG A 24 8.49 -27.26 21.35
N VAL A 25 7.75 -26.22 20.98
CA VAL A 25 8.25 -24.85 20.84
C VAL A 25 7.18 -23.88 21.31
N LEU A 26 7.59 -22.65 21.66
CA LEU A 26 6.62 -21.60 21.90
C LEU A 26 5.81 -21.36 20.62
N GLY A 27 4.50 -21.45 20.73
CA GLY A 27 3.59 -21.28 19.60
C GLY A 27 2.36 -20.45 19.95
N LEU A 28 1.62 -20.06 18.92
CA LEU A 28 0.43 -19.24 18.99
C LEU A 28 -0.73 -19.94 18.27
N ASN A 29 -1.95 -19.49 18.51
CA ASN A 29 -3.11 -19.91 17.73
C ASN A 29 -3.27 -19.00 16.50
N LEU A 30 -2.51 -19.28 15.43
CA LEU A 30 -2.52 -18.49 14.19
C LEU A 30 -3.22 -19.24 13.05
N ARG A 31 -4.31 -19.89 13.35
CA ARG A 31 -5.14 -20.57 12.35
C ARG A 31 -6.01 -19.57 11.61
N LEU A 32 -6.34 -19.90 10.37
CA LEU A 32 -7.31 -19.12 9.59
C LEU A 32 -8.73 -19.56 9.99
N PRO A 33 -9.54 -18.71 10.66
CA PRO A 33 -10.94 -19.03 10.96
C PRO A 33 -11.75 -19.27 9.68
N GLU A 34 -12.74 -20.16 9.73
CA GLU A 34 -13.55 -20.52 8.56
C GLU A 34 -14.30 -19.33 7.96
N ILE A 35 -14.80 -18.43 8.78
CA ILE A 35 -15.40 -17.15 8.33
C ILE A 35 -14.42 -16.35 7.48
N ASN A 36 -13.17 -16.18 7.96
CA ASN A 36 -12.15 -15.45 7.23
C ASN A 36 -11.77 -16.16 5.92
N ALA A 37 -11.71 -17.50 5.94
CA ALA A 37 -11.46 -18.31 4.75
C ALA A 37 -12.59 -18.16 3.71
N ALA A 38 -13.86 -18.17 4.15
CA ALA A 38 -15.01 -17.97 3.28
C ALA A 38 -15.00 -16.56 2.63
N ILE A 39 -14.72 -15.52 3.41
CA ILE A 39 -14.57 -14.15 2.90
C ILE A 39 -13.42 -14.08 1.89
N ALA A 40 -12.24 -14.60 2.23
CA ALA A 40 -11.06 -14.61 1.36
C ALA A 40 -11.34 -15.33 0.04
N LYS A 41 -12.01 -16.47 0.06
CA LYS A 41 -12.43 -17.22 -1.14
C LYS A 41 -13.25 -16.37 -2.11
N ILE A 42 -14.18 -15.58 -1.60
CA ILE A 42 -15.01 -14.67 -2.43
C ILE A 42 -14.19 -13.48 -2.92
N GLN A 43 -13.33 -12.90 -2.08
CA GLN A 43 -12.49 -11.77 -2.48
C GLN A 43 -11.47 -12.15 -3.56
N ILE A 44 -10.86 -13.34 -3.48
CA ILE A 44 -9.92 -13.84 -4.50
C ILE A 44 -10.62 -13.96 -5.87
N LYS A 45 -11.88 -14.41 -5.93
CA LYS A 45 -12.65 -14.45 -7.18
C LYS A 45 -12.86 -13.05 -7.79
N LYS A 46 -12.95 -12.00 -6.98
CA LYS A 46 -13.13 -10.60 -7.43
C LYS A 46 -11.81 -9.93 -7.80
N LEU A 47 -10.68 -10.44 -7.32
CA LEU A 47 -9.36 -9.82 -7.43
C LEU A 47 -8.96 -9.47 -8.88
N PRO A 48 -9.13 -10.33 -9.90
CA PRO A 48 -8.77 -10.00 -11.29
C PRO A 48 -9.48 -8.73 -11.79
N LYS A 49 -10.77 -8.59 -11.49
CA LYS A 49 -11.56 -7.40 -11.86
C LYS A 49 -11.04 -6.15 -11.12
N PHE A 50 -10.69 -6.28 -9.84
CA PHE A 50 -10.14 -5.18 -9.05
C PHE A 50 -8.79 -4.71 -9.58
N LEU A 51 -7.89 -5.64 -9.92
CA LEU A 51 -6.58 -5.31 -10.50
C LEU A 51 -6.72 -4.60 -11.84
N LYS A 52 -7.59 -5.10 -12.74
CA LYS A 52 -7.86 -4.46 -14.03
C LYS A 52 -8.39 -3.03 -13.88
N THR A 53 -9.28 -2.79 -12.89
CA THR A 53 -9.81 -1.45 -12.64
C THR A 53 -8.74 -0.51 -12.08
N ARG A 54 -7.90 -0.98 -11.14
CA ARG A 54 -6.77 -0.21 -10.60
C ARG A 54 -5.77 0.17 -11.68
N GLU A 55 -5.43 -0.76 -12.56
CA GLU A 55 -4.54 -0.52 -13.69
C GLU A 55 -5.09 0.55 -14.64
N LYS A 56 -6.40 0.44 -14.99
CA LYS A 56 -7.08 1.46 -15.81
C LYS A 56 -7.03 2.83 -15.14
N ASN A 57 -7.34 2.91 -13.85
CA ASN A 57 -7.33 4.16 -13.10
C ASN A 57 -5.93 4.76 -13.00
N ALA A 58 -4.90 3.92 -12.77
CA ALA A 58 -3.51 4.36 -12.71
C ALA A 58 -3.03 4.92 -14.05
N LYS A 59 -3.31 4.23 -15.17
CA LYS A 59 -2.97 4.69 -16.52
C LYS A 59 -3.61 6.05 -16.82
N LEU A 60 -4.91 6.18 -16.57
CA LEU A 60 -5.62 7.44 -16.79
C LEU A 60 -5.07 8.58 -15.93
N LEU A 61 -4.80 8.30 -14.65
CA LEU A 61 -4.25 9.31 -13.75
C LEU A 61 -2.83 9.73 -14.16
N THR A 62 -1.98 8.79 -14.60
CA THR A 62 -0.65 9.08 -15.14
C THR A 62 -0.73 9.97 -16.38
N GLU A 63 -1.62 9.64 -17.31
CA GLU A 63 -1.86 10.43 -18.52
C GLU A 63 -2.27 11.86 -18.16
N LEU A 64 -3.29 12.01 -17.33
CA LEU A 64 -3.82 13.31 -16.92
C LEU A 64 -2.81 14.16 -16.13
N LEU A 65 -1.92 13.55 -15.35
CA LEU A 65 -0.92 14.24 -14.55
C LEU A 65 0.44 14.40 -15.23
N SER A 66 0.59 13.96 -16.48
CA SER A 66 1.87 13.96 -17.22
C SER A 66 2.54 15.33 -17.33
N LYS A 67 1.75 16.41 -17.31
CA LYS A 67 2.22 17.81 -17.37
C LYS A 67 2.29 18.50 -15.99
N SER A 68 2.07 17.75 -14.90
CA SER A 68 2.16 18.30 -13.54
C SER A 68 3.60 18.34 -13.03
N ASN A 69 3.85 19.15 -12.00
CA ASN A 69 5.14 19.20 -11.29
C ASN A 69 5.31 18.05 -10.27
N LEU A 70 4.58 16.93 -10.44
CA LEU A 70 4.70 15.74 -9.61
C LEU A 70 5.64 14.73 -10.26
N THR A 71 6.44 14.03 -9.44
CA THR A 71 7.08 12.80 -9.93
C THR A 71 6.08 11.66 -9.85
N LEU A 72 5.73 11.09 -11.00
CA LEU A 72 4.75 10.02 -11.12
C LEU A 72 5.41 8.64 -10.98
N PRO A 73 4.67 7.61 -10.53
CA PRO A 73 5.19 6.25 -10.49
C PRO A 73 5.42 5.72 -11.91
N ILE A 74 6.51 4.98 -12.08
CA ILE A 74 6.89 4.38 -13.36
C ILE A 74 6.71 2.86 -13.27
N GLN A 75 6.02 2.29 -14.25
CA GLN A 75 5.98 0.84 -14.47
C GLN A 75 6.97 0.48 -15.56
N ARG A 76 7.96 -0.36 -15.24
CA ARG A 76 8.94 -0.85 -16.23
C ARG A 76 8.32 -1.94 -17.11
N LYS A 77 8.88 -2.15 -18.30
CA LYS A 77 8.35 -3.07 -19.33
C LYS A 77 8.09 -4.50 -18.83
N HIS A 78 8.90 -4.99 -17.91
CA HIS A 78 8.80 -6.36 -17.38
C HIS A 78 8.11 -6.46 -16.01
N GLU A 79 7.60 -5.37 -15.48
CA GLU A 79 6.94 -5.32 -14.18
C GLU A 79 5.43 -5.43 -14.33
N LYS A 80 4.80 -6.21 -13.44
CA LYS A 80 3.34 -6.26 -13.30
C LYS A 80 2.97 -5.64 -11.98
N VAL A 81 2.59 -4.36 -12.00
CA VAL A 81 2.23 -3.59 -10.82
C VAL A 81 0.76 -3.85 -10.47
N ASN A 82 0.47 -4.14 -9.20
CA ASN A 82 -0.89 -4.37 -8.72
C ASN A 82 -1.67 -3.08 -8.41
N TRP A 83 -0.99 -1.94 -8.45
CA TRP A 83 -1.55 -0.62 -8.20
C TRP A 83 -2.36 -0.56 -6.90
N TYR A 84 -1.81 -1.16 -5.84
CA TYR A 84 -2.41 -1.07 -4.50
C TYR A 84 -2.48 0.38 -4.03
N LEU A 85 -1.41 1.14 -4.27
CA LEU A 85 -1.32 2.58 -4.08
C LEU A 85 -0.83 3.24 -5.37
N TYR A 86 -1.25 4.47 -5.63
CA TYR A 86 -0.69 5.34 -6.65
C TYR A 86 0.07 6.46 -5.95
N THR A 87 1.36 6.24 -5.73
CA THR A 87 2.21 7.13 -4.95
C THR A 87 2.98 8.07 -5.85
N VAL A 88 2.84 9.36 -5.63
CA VAL A 88 3.58 10.43 -6.28
C VAL A 88 4.51 11.13 -5.28
N THR A 89 5.48 11.91 -5.76
CA THR A 89 6.24 12.81 -4.89
C THR A 89 6.00 14.27 -5.28
N SER A 90 6.00 15.14 -4.26
CA SER A 90 5.85 16.58 -4.42
C SER A 90 6.71 17.35 -3.41
N PRO A 91 7.41 18.42 -3.82
CA PRO A 91 8.03 19.35 -2.89
C PRO A 91 7.02 19.97 -1.91
N LYS A 92 5.80 20.21 -2.39
CA LYS A 92 4.69 20.81 -1.63
C LYS A 92 3.75 19.75 -1.03
N ARG A 93 4.25 18.54 -0.70
CA ARG A 93 3.45 17.39 -0.26
C ARG A 93 2.44 17.73 0.83
N ASN A 94 2.83 18.44 1.87
CA ASN A 94 1.94 18.74 3.01
C ASN A 94 0.77 19.65 2.60
N THR A 95 1.04 20.69 1.82
CA THR A 95 0.02 21.59 1.29
C THR A 95 -0.94 20.86 0.37
N LEU A 96 -0.38 20.04 -0.54
CA LEU A 96 -1.18 19.25 -1.48
C LEU A 96 -2.07 18.25 -0.74
N LEU A 97 -1.52 17.52 0.23
CA LEU A 97 -2.24 16.58 1.07
C LEU A 97 -3.42 17.25 1.79
N LYS A 98 -3.17 18.37 2.45
CA LYS A 98 -4.20 19.14 3.18
C LYS A 98 -5.32 19.58 2.25
N LYS A 99 -4.98 20.28 1.16
CA LYS A 99 -5.98 20.83 0.22
C LYS A 99 -6.77 19.77 -0.53
N LEU A 100 -6.17 18.61 -0.86
CA LEU A 100 -6.89 17.50 -1.47
C LEU A 100 -7.92 16.90 -0.50
N ASN A 101 -7.56 16.73 0.77
CA ASN A 101 -8.49 16.23 1.77
C ASN A 101 -9.63 17.24 2.05
N GLU A 102 -9.36 18.55 2.06
CA GLU A 102 -10.38 19.60 2.14
C GLU A 102 -11.39 19.54 0.98
N LYS A 103 -10.94 19.10 -0.21
CA LYS A 103 -11.82 18.85 -1.38
C LYS A 103 -12.51 17.48 -1.35
N GLY A 104 -12.38 16.69 -0.27
CA GLY A 104 -12.97 15.35 -0.13
C GLY A 104 -12.20 14.25 -0.90
N ILE A 105 -10.96 14.53 -1.35
CA ILE A 105 -10.10 13.54 -2.00
C ILE A 105 -9.24 12.88 -0.92
N GLY A 106 -9.50 11.62 -0.59
CA GLY A 106 -8.81 10.85 0.44
C GLY A 106 -7.34 10.54 0.08
N ALA A 107 -6.51 11.58 0.00
CA ALA A 107 -5.08 11.44 -0.18
C ALA A 107 -4.39 11.12 1.17
N ALA A 108 -3.30 10.34 1.15
CA ALA A 108 -2.58 9.96 2.36
C ALA A 108 -1.08 9.80 2.10
N SER A 109 -0.26 9.95 3.15
CA SER A 109 1.18 9.69 3.07
C SER A 109 1.52 8.38 3.77
N TYR A 110 2.12 7.44 3.03
CA TYR A 110 2.56 6.14 3.54
C TYR A 110 4.07 5.96 3.35
N TYR A 111 4.91 6.32 4.36
CA TYR A 111 4.56 6.85 5.69
C TYR A 111 5.26 8.17 5.92
N PRO A 112 4.64 9.15 6.65
CA PRO A 112 5.21 10.49 6.82
C PRO A 112 6.42 10.53 7.76
N ILE A 113 6.57 9.52 8.63
CA ILE A 113 7.68 9.36 9.55
C ILE A 113 8.41 8.06 9.23
N PRO A 114 9.70 8.09 8.91
CA PRO A 114 10.51 6.88 8.72
C PRO A 114 10.55 6.02 10.00
N VAL A 115 10.53 4.69 9.85
CA VAL A 115 10.47 3.75 10.99
C VAL A 115 11.58 4.03 12.01
N HIS A 116 12.82 4.26 11.56
CA HIS A 116 13.96 4.54 12.44
C HIS A 116 13.83 5.84 13.24
N LYS A 117 12.95 6.78 12.83
CA LYS A 117 12.67 8.04 13.54
C LYS A 117 11.43 7.97 14.42
N THR A 118 10.68 6.87 14.43
CA THR A 118 9.51 6.74 15.30
C THR A 118 9.92 6.71 16.79
N LEU A 119 8.98 7.06 17.67
CA LEU A 119 9.24 7.18 19.11
C LEU A 119 9.76 5.89 19.76
N PHE A 120 9.43 4.74 19.20
CA PHE A 120 9.91 3.45 19.68
C PHE A 120 11.40 3.23 19.35
N TYR A 121 11.78 3.44 18.10
CA TYR A 121 13.15 3.15 17.65
C TYR A 121 14.15 4.26 17.99
N LYS A 122 13.76 5.53 17.86
CA LYS A 122 14.57 6.74 18.16
C LYS A 122 16.01 6.65 17.67
N SER A 123 16.24 6.01 16.53
CA SER A 123 17.57 5.78 15.99
C SER A 123 18.23 7.09 15.55
N LYS A 124 19.52 7.25 15.88
CA LYS A 124 20.35 8.36 15.42
C LYS A 124 20.88 8.15 13.99
N THR A 125 20.63 6.98 13.39
CA THR A 125 21.07 6.66 12.02
C THR A 125 20.45 7.65 11.04
N LYS A 126 21.28 8.19 10.14
CA LYS A 126 20.85 9.04 9.03
C LYS A 126 20.59 8.17 7.80
N LEU A 127 19.38 8.20 7.29
CA LEU A 127 18.96 7.52 6.07
C LEU A 127 18.37 8.54 5.09
N PRO A 128 19.23 9.32 4.39
CA PRO A 128 18.80 10.53 3.67
C PRO A 128 17.76 10.24 2.59
N ILE A 129 17.87 9.14 1.84
CA ILE A 129 16.89 8.75 0.82
C ILE A 129 15.53 8.40 1.45
N THR A 130 15.53 7.66 2.56
CA THR A 130 14.31 7.28 3.29
C THR A 130 13.63 8.52 3.89
N GLU A 131 14.41 9.41 4.49
CA GLU A 131 13.92 10.65 5.10
C GLU A 131 13.37 11.60 4.04
N TRP A 132 14.08 11.73 2.89
CA TRP A 132 13.59 12.46 1.73
C TRP A 132 12.25 11.88 1.23
N ALA A 133 12.18 10.57 1.00
CA ALA A 133 10.95 9.92 0.52
C ALA A 133 9.78 10.17 1.48
N ALA A 134 9.97 9.95 2.78
CA ALA A 134 8.94 10.18 3.80
C ALA A 134 8.43 11.63 3.81
N SER A 135 9.29 12.60 3.46
CA SER A 135 8.91 14.02 3.39
C SER A 135 8.14 14.39 2.12
N LYS A 136 8.24 13.60 1.04
CA LYS A 136 7.74 13.97 -0.30
C LYS A 136 6.61 13.09 -0.82
N VAL A 137 6.50 11.83 -0.36
CA VAL A 137 5.51 10.89 -0.88
C VAL A 137 4.08 11.23 -0.44
N LEU A 138 3.16 11.00 -1.37
CA LEU A 138 1.73 11.12 -1.16
C LEU A 138 1.03 10.12 -2.10
N SER A 139 0.03 9.41 -1.60
CA SER A 139 -0.74 8.44 -2.37
C SER A 139 -2.12 8.98 -2.70
N LEU A 140 -2.51 8.82 -3.96
CA LEU A 140 -3.80 9.22 -4.50
C LEU A 140 -4.75 8.01 -4.60
N PRO A 141 -6.06 8.21 -4.41
CA PRO A 141 -7.02 7.12 -4.45
C PRO A 141 -7.23 6.60 -5.89
N ILE A 142 -7.03 5.29 -6.10
CA ILE A 142 -7.28 4.60 -7.38
C ILE A 142 -8.00 3.26 -7.19
N HIS A 143 -8.60 3.01 -6.03
CA HIS A 143 -9.27 1.75 -5.71
C HIS A 143 -10.45 1.47 -6.66
N PRO A 144 -10.98 0.22 -6.73
CA PRO A 144 -11.98 -0.17 -7.73
C PRO A 144 -13.30 0.62 -7.72
N LYS A 145 -13.61 1.34 -6.64
CA LYS A 145 -14.80 2.20 -6.56
C LYS A 145 -14.55 3.63 -7.07
N VAL A 146 -13.30 4.01 -7.36
CA VAL A 146 -12.98 5.32 -7.96
C VAL A 146 -13.34 5.29 -9.43
N THR A 147 -14.29 6.14 -9.81
CA THR A 147 -14.78 6.24 -11.19
C THR A 147 -13.87 7.11 -12.06
N THR A 148 -14.02 7.03 -13.38
CA THR A 148 -13.34 7.94 -14.32
C THR A 148 -13.61 9.41 -14.01
N LYS A 149 -14.84 9.76 -13.56
CA LYS A 149 -15.20 11.11 -13.13
C LYS A 149 -14.38 11.56 -11.92
N ASN A 150 -14.21 10.65 -10.93
CA ASN A 150 -13.37 10.93 -9.76
C ASN A 150 -11.89 11.12 -10.16
N ILE A 151 -11.34 10.30 -11.06
CA ILE A 151 -9.94 10.44 -11.54
C ILE A 151 -9.73 11.81 -12.20
N LYS A 152 -10.66 12.25 -13.06
CA LYS A 152 -10.61 13.58 -13.68
C LYS A 152 -10.69 14.70 -12.63
N PHE A 153 -11.55 14.55 -11.63
CA PHE A 153 -11.67 15.51 -10.53
C PHE A 153 -10.40 15.59 -9.69
N ILE A 154 -9.77 14.45 -9.38
CA ILE A 154 -8.48 14.40 -8.67
C ILE A 154 -7.42 15.15 -9.45
N SER A 155 -7.28 14.87 -10.75
CA SER A 155 -6.31 15.55 -11.61
C SER A 155 -6.54 17.06 -11.66
N LYS A 156 -7.78 17.51 -11.94
CA LYS A 156 -8.14 18.92 -11.95
C LYS A 156 -7.78 19.61 -10.64
N SER A 157 -8.15 19.00 -9.50
CA SER A 157 -7.86 19.54 -8.17
C SER A 157 -6.36 19.68 -7.90
N ILE A 158 -5.54 18.75 -8.39
CA ILE A 158 -4.08 18.84 -8.27
C ILE A 158 -3.53 20.05 -9.02
N PHE A 159 -3.97 20.29 -10.26
CA PHE A 159 -3.53 21.46 -11.02
C PHE A 159 -3.99 22.79 -10.43
N GLU A 160 -5.16 22.83 -9.78
CA GLU A 160 -5.65 24.02 -9.07
C GLU A 160 -4.82 24.34 -7.80
N ILE A 161 -4.13 23.37 -7.24
CA ILE A 161 -3.39 23.49 -5.97
C ILE A 161 -1.90 23.79 -6.21
N LEU A 162 -1.31 23.28 -7.29
CA LEU A 162 0.13 23.40 -7.61
C LEU A 162 0.49 24.72 -8.22
#